data_4e3826875bf8d59bfdb6320b5b43940c
#
_entry.id   4e3826875bf8d59bfdb6320b5b43940c
#
_cell.length_a   1.000
_cell.length_b   1.000
_cell.length_c   1.000
_cell.angle_alpha   90.00
_cell.angle_beta   90.00
_cell.angle_gamma   90.00
#
_symmetry.space_group_name_H-M   'P 1'
#
loop_
_entity.id
_entity.type
_entity.pdbx_description
1 polymer ?
#
loop_
_entity_poly.entity_id
_entity_poly.type
_entity_poly.pdbx_seq_one_letter_code
_entity_poly.pdbx_strand_id
1 'polypeptide(L)'
;MKKSKPAVATLPTSSVGPPALTQAAGIRYVGHDPAISAVPCTIHAPVDGGRIMSDRAYVLINVLPGRTSEVVRALSGIKQIKTIDPCWGKPDIIVVVEVSDQDALTQLVLSRIHEIDGVSQTDTHLVYRLKTGKAK
;
A
#
# COMPACT_ATOMS: atom_id res chain seq x y z
N MET A 1 36.95 -10.17 59.22
CA MET A 1 36.79 -9.88 57.80
C MET A 1 35.26 -9.71 57.51
N LYS A 2 34.80 -8.48 57.48
CA LYS A 2 33.39 -8.18 57.19
C LYS A 2 33.24 -7.88 55.71
N LYS A 3 32.57 -8.73 54.97
CA LYS A 3 32.19 -8.44 53.58
C LYS A 3 31.03 -7.51 53.57
N SER A 4 31.25 -6.30 53.15
CA SER A 4 30.21 -5.30 52.86
C SER A 4 29.44 -5.71 51.60
N LYS A 5 28.13 -5.86 51.77
CA LYS A 5 27.22 -6.00 50.63
C LYS A 5 27.12 -4.64 49.92
N PRO A 6 27.22 -4.57 48.59
CA PRO A 6 26.88 -3.35 47.88
C PRO A 6 25.37 -3.15 47.97
N ALA A 7 24.99 -1.93 48.34
CA ALA A 7 23.63 -1.51 48.32
C ALA A 7 23.09 -1.47 46.89
N VAL A 8 22.01 -2.19 46.65
CA VAL A 8 21.28 -2.10 45.40
C VAL A 8 20.59 -0.74 45.38
N ALA A 9 21.07 0.12 44.52
CA ALA A 9 20.41 1.39 44.24
C ALA A 9 19.08 1.11 43.56
N THR A 10 18.02 1.29 44.29
CA THR A 10 16.66 1.29 43.76
C THR A 10 16.52 2.50 42.84
N LEU A 11 16.44 2.28 41.55
CA LEU A 11 16.09 3.30 40.58
C LEU A 11 14.66 3.74 40.85
N PRO A 12 14.37 5.04 40.96
CA PRO A 12 13.00 5.50 40.99
C PRO A 12 12.35 5.20 39.67
N THR A 13 11.35 4.38 39.67
CA THR A 13 10.42 4.23 38.57
C THR A 13 9.72 5.55 38.37
N SER A 14 10.29 6.37 37.50
CA SER A 14 9.61 7.52 36.94
C SER A 14 8.44 6.98 36.14
N SER A 15 7.26 6.96 36.72
CA SER A 15 6.03 6.78 35.99
C SER A 15 5.82 8.02 35.13
N VAL A 16 6.48 8.06 34.00
CA VAL A 16 6.08 8.95 32.95
C VAL A 16 4.83 8.33 32.35
N GLY A 17 3.70 8.78 32.86
CA GLY A 17 2.42 8.54 32.20
C GLY A 17 2.54 9.02 30.75
N PRO A 18 1.83 8.38 29.80
CA PRO A 18 1.83 8.82 28.43
C PRO A 18 1.50 10.31 28.41
N PRO A 19 2.20 11.12 27.61
CA PRO A 19 1.80 12.49 27.46
C PRO A 19 0.34 12.48 27.08
N ALA A 20 -0.47 13.15 27.87
CA ALA A 20 -1.84 13.40 27.49
C ALA A 20 -1.76 13.91 26.05
N LEU A 21 -2.34 13.15 25.14
CA LEU A 21 -2.60 13.63 23.81
C LEU A 21 -3.35 14.93 24.02
N THR A 22 -2.62 16.01 23.97
CA THR A 22 -3.21 17.31 23.76
C THR A 22 -3.97 17.11 22.47
N GLN A 23 -5.26 16.90 22.60
CA GLN A 23 -6.16 17.02 21.50
C GLN A 23 -5.78 18.35 20.86
N ALA A 24 -5.06 18.26 19.77
CA ALA A 24 -4.94 19.37 18.88
C ALA A 24 -6.37 19.81 18.67
N ALA A 25 -6.68 20.92 19.30
CA ALA A 25 -7.99 21.54 19.26
C ALA A 25 -8.41 21.51 17.82
N GLY A 26 -9.53 20.87 17.59
CA GLY A 26 -10.02 20.54 16.29
C GLY A 26 -9.78 21.66 15.33
N ILE A 27 -9.26 21.29 14.20
CA ILE A 27 -9.57 22.01 12.97
C ILE A 27 -11.08 21.94 12.92
N ARG A 28 -11.71 22.96 13.49
CA ARG A 28 -13.12 23.20 13.25
C ARG A 28 -13.18 23.54 11.78
N TYR A 29 -13.60 22.61 10.99
CA TYR A 29 -14.18 22.89 9.70
C TYR A 29 -15.45 23.68 9.97
N VAL A 30 -15.28 24.97 10.25
CA VAL A 30 -16.35 25.95 10.21
C VAL A 30 -16.49 26.29 8.75
N GLY A 31 -17.45 25.74 8.11
CA GLY A 31 -17.72 25.99 6.73
C GLY A 31 -18.23 24.75 6.04
N HIS A 32 -19.27 24.17 6.61
CA HIS A 32 -20.17 23.38 5.81
C HIS A 32 -20.90 24.38 4.94
N ASP A 33 -20.29 24.73 3.84
CA ASP A 33 -21.00 25.35 2.75
C ASP A 33 -21.83 24.24 2.10
N PRO A 34 -23.15 24.19 2.31
CA PRO A 34 -23.98 23.17 1.69
C PRO A 34 -24.08 23.33 0.16
N ALA A 35 -23.39 24.34 -0.37
CA ALA A 35 -23.36 24.63 -1.80
C ALA A 35 -22.21 23.95 -2.54
N ILE A 36 -21.26 23.29 -1.84
CA ILE A 36 -20.32 22.35 -2.48
C ILE A 36 -20.88 20.93 -2.33
N SER A 37 -22.18 20.85 -2.48
CA SER A 37 -22.89 19.64 -2.74
C SER A 37 -22.41 19.11 -4.07
N ALA A 38 -21.73 17.96 -3.99
CA ALA A 38 -21.63 17.02 -5.09
C ALA A 38 -21.17 17.66 -6.41
N VAL A 39 -19.90 17.96 -6.49
CA VAL A 39 -19.25 17.68 -7.76
C VAL A 39 -19.36 16.17 -7.89
N PRO A 40 -20.24 15.62 -8.73
CA PRO A 40 -20.11 14.23 -9.07
C PRO A 40 -18.70 14.17 -9.65
N CYS A 41 -17.80 13.46 -8.99
CA CYS A 41 -16.68 12.88 -9.70
C CYS A 41 -17.31 11.96 -10.73
N THR A 42 -17.77 12.57 -11.80
CA THR A 42 -18.02 11.85 -13.03
C THR A 42 -16.64 11.43 -13.47
N ILE A 43 -16.25 10.27 -12.96
CA ILE A 43 -15.18 9.50 -13.57
C ILE A 43 -15.71 9.29 -14.98
N HIS A 44 -15.28 10.17 -15.87
CA HIS A 44 -15.48 9.97 -17.30
C HIS A 44 -14.58 8.79 -17.64
N ALA A 45 -15.09 7.60 -17.36
CA ALA A 45 -14.57 6.43 -18.02
C ALA A 45 -14.73 6.68 -19.50
N PRO A 46 -13.68 6.71 -20.31
CA PRO A 46 -13.84 6.80 -21.74
C PRO A 46 -14.59 5.55 -22.17
N VAL A 47 -15.89 5.74 -22.41
CA VAL A 47 -16.75 4.74 -23.03
C VAL A 47 -16.37 4.68 -24.50
N ASP A 48 -15.29 4.02 -24.79
CA ASP A 48 -14.99 3.63 -26.15
C ASP A 48 -15.61 2.25 -26.38
N GLY A 49 -16.82 2.27 -26.92
CA GLY A 49 -17.49 1.11 -27.51
C GLY A 49 -17.59 -0.16 -26.65
N GLY A 50 -17.99 -0.06 -25.37
CA GLY A 50 -18.37 -1.24 -24.56
C GLY A 50 -17.23 -2.18 -24.13
N ARG A 51 -15.98 -1.86 -24.41
CA ARG A 51 -14.81 -2.53 -23.84
C ARG A 51 -14.27 -1.71 -22.69
N ILE A 52 -14.48 -2.18 -21.49
CA ILE A 52 -13.77 -1.68 -20.32
C ILE A 52 -12.28 -1.94 -20.61
N MET A 53 -11.56 -0.88 -20.97
CA MET A 53 -10.12 -0.96 -21.17
C MET A 53 -9.50 -1.02 -19.78
N SER A 54 -9.31 -2.23 -19.28
CA SER A 54 -8.53 -2.44 -18.07
C SER A 54 -7.05 -2.42 -18.43
N ASP A 55 -6.30 -1.59 -17.72
CA ASP A 55 -4.85 -1.59 -17.81
C ASP A 55 -4.29 -2.75 -16.98
N ARG A 56 -3.39 -3.52 -17.58
CA ARG A 56 -2.69 -4.61 -16.93
C ARG A 56 -1.28 -4.16 -16.56
N ALA A 57 -0.88 -4.50 -15.35
CA ALA A 57 0.49 -4.26 -14.90
C ALA A 57 1.08 -5.51 -14.24
N TYR A 58 2.37 -5.66 -14.37
CA TYR A 58 3.17 -6.62 -13.61
C TYR A 58 3.87 -5.86 -12.49
N VAL A 59 3.65 -6.29 -11.26
CA VAL A 59 4.35 -5.74 -10.10
C VAL A 59 5.30 -6.81 -9.58
N LEU A 60 6.59 -6.51 -9.65
CA LEU A 60 7.66 -7.35 -9.15
C LEU A 60 7.97 -6.91 -7.73
N ILE A 61 7.88 -7.82 -6.79
CA ILE A 61 8.01 -7.51 -5.36
C ILE A 61 9.20 -8.26 -4.79
N ASN A 62 10.11 -7.52 -4.17
CA ASN A 62 11.17 -8.08 -3.35
C ASN A 62 10.73 -8.04 -1.89
N VAL A 63 10.92 -9.15 -1.20
CA VAL A 63 10.44 -9.34 0.17
C VAL A 63 11.61 -9.56 1.11
N LEU A 64 11.46 -9.16 2.35
CA LEU A 64 12.44 -9.46 3.38
C LEU A 64 12.50 -10.98 3.64
N PRO A 65 13.69 -11.54 3.91
CA PRO A 65 13.84 -12.98 4.12
C PRO A 65 12.87 -13.53 5.17
N GLY A 66 12.17 -14.60 4.83
CA GLY A 66 11.21 -15.26 5.70
C GLY A 66 9.80 -14.68 5.76
N ARG A 67 9.55 -13.55 5.10
CA ARG A 67 8.23 -12.88 5.10
C ARG A 67 7.35 -13.17 3.89
N THR A 68 7.82 -13.98 2.96
CA THR A 68 7.12 -14.25 1.69
C THR A 68 5.68 -14.73 1.90
N SER A 69 5.45 -15.65 2.84
CA SER A 69 4.12 -16.21 3.11
C SER A 69 3.13 -15.15 3.63
N GLU A 70 3.61 -14.25 4.48
CA GLU A 70 2.81 -13.17 5.06
C GLU A 70 2.42 -12.16 4.00
N VAL A 71 3.38 -11.78 3.16
CA VAL A 71 3.16 -10.85 2.04
C VAL A 71 2.18 -11.44 1.02
N VAL A 72 2.34 -12.71 0.63
CA VAL A 72 1.40 -13.40 -0.28
C VAL A 72 -0.02 -13.40 0.30
N ARG A 73 -0.17 -13.66 1.59
CA ARG A 73 -1.48 -13.63 2.25
C ARG A 73 -2.09 -12.23 2.22
N ALA A 74 -1.32 -11.19 2.50
CA ALA A 74 -1.77 -9.81 2.45
C ALA A 74 -2.19 -9.41 1.02
N LEU A 75 -1.38 -9.76 0.02
CA LEU A 75 -1.68 -9.51 -1.39
C LEU A 75 -2.96 -10.21 -1.85
N SER A 76 -3.25 -11.41 -1.36
CA SER A 76 -4.47 -12.17 -1.71
C SER A 76 -5.77 -11.48 -1.30
N GLY A 77 -5.70 -10.54 -0.36
CA GLY A 77 -6.85 -9.72 0.05
C GLY A 77 -7.18 -8.56 -0.91
N ILE A 78 -6.36 -8.31 -1.92
CA ILE A 78 -6.52 -7.16 -2.82
C ILE A 78 -7.26 -7.60 -4.08
N LYS A 79 -8.45 -7.04 -4.32
CA LYS A 79 -9.34 -7.45 -5.43
C LYS A 79 -8.78 -7.21 -6.83
N GLN A 80 -7.93 -6.19 -6.98
CA GLN A 80 -7.31 -5.81 -8.25
C GLN A 80 -6.23 -6.78 -8.70
N ILE A 81 -5.72 -7.60 -7.79
CA ILE A 81 -4.72 -8.61 -8.07
C ILE A 81 -5.40 -9.83 -8.68
N LYS A 82 -4.93 -10.25 -9.84
CA LYS A 82 -5.45 -11.41 -10.57
C LYS A 82 -4.61 -12.65 -10.34
N THR A 83 -3.31 -12.49 -10.25
CA THR A 83 -2.38 -13.60 -10.07
C THR A 83 -1.27 -13.19 -9.11
N ILE A 84 -0.86 -14.11 -8.27
CA ILE A 84 0.27 -13.96 -7.34
C ILE A 84 1.16 -15.18 -7.53
N ASP A 85 2.34 -14.97 -8.05
CA ASP A 85 3.30 -16.03 -8.34
C ASP A 85 4.57 -15.84 -7.48
N PRO A 86 4.72 -16.57 -6.37
CA PRO A 86 5.97 -16.60 -5.62
C PRO A 86 7.07 -17.26 -6.48
N CYS A 87 8.25 -16.66 -6.49
CA CYS A 87 9.38 -17.10 -7.31
C CYS A 87 10.58 -17.46 -6.45
N TRP A 88 11.46 -18.31 -6.98
CA TRP A 88 12.78 -18.54 -6.42
C TRP A 88 13.77 -17.56 -7.08
N GLY A 89 14.28 -16.64 -6.29
CA GLY A 89 15.23 -15.61 -6.77
C GLY A 89 14.67 -14.20 -6.68
N LYS A 90 15.18 -13.29 -7.50
CA LYS A 90 14.72 -11.90 -7.57
C LYS A 90 13.97 -11.66 -8.88
N PRO A 91 12.74 -11.14 -8.82
CA PRO A 91 11.95 -10.79 -7.64
C PRO A 91 11.46 -12.03 -6.88
N ASP A 92 11.09 -11.85 -5.60
CA ASP A 92 10.55 -12.93 -4.77
C ASP A 92 9.08 -13.25 -5.10
N ILE A 93 8.34 -12.27 -5.58
CA ILE A 93 6.93 -12.42 -5.96
C ILE A 93 6.66 -11.60 -7.22
N ILE A 94 5.94 -12.19 -8.17
CA ILE A 94 5.40 -11.50 -9.34
C ILE A 94 3.89 -11.43 -9.20
N VAL A 95 3.34 -10.23 -9.36
CA VAL A 95 1.90 -10.00 -9.24
C VAL A 95 1.36 -9.44 -10.53
N VAL A 96 0.23 -9.97 -10.98
CA VAL A 96 -0.52 -9.42 -12.12
C VAL A 96 -1.70 -8.63 -11.59
N VAL A 97 -1.75 -7.36 -11.94
CA VAL A 97 -2.78 -6.42 -11.51
C VAL A 97 -3.59 -5.95 -12.72
N GLU A 98 -4.90 -5.85 -12.55
CA GLU A 98 -5.79 -5.22 -13.52
C GLU A 98 -6.53 -4.05 -12.85
N VAL A 99 -6.40 -2.88 -13.42
CA VAL A 99 -6.96 -1.61 -12.93
C VAL A 99 -7.66 -0.86 -14.06
N SER A 100 -8.50 0.09 -13.69
CA SER A 100 -9.22 0.93 -14.67
C SER A 100 -8.31 1.91 -15.40
N ASP A 101 -7.29 2.42 -14.70
CA ASP A 101 -6.41 3.47 -15.19
C ASP A 101 -5.07 3.49 -14.41
N GLN A 102 -4.14 4.33 -14.87
CA GLN A 102 -2.82 4.47 -14.25
C GLN A 102 -2.85 5.10 -12.86
N ASP A 103 -3.82 5.97 -12.59
CA ASP A 103 -3.95 6.59 -11.27
C ASP A 103 -4.37 5.56 -10.23
N ALA A 104 -5.32 4.68 -10.60
CA ALA A 104 -5.72 3.56 -9.76
C ALA A 104 -4.55 2.58 -9.52
N LEU A 105 -3.68 2.37 -10.52
CA LEU A 105 -2.47 1.55 -10.35
C LEU A 105 -1.50 2.20 -9.36
N THR A 106 -1.25 3.49 -9.51
CA THR A 106 -0.35 4.23 -8.64
C THR A 106 -0.82 4.20 -7.20
N GLN A 107 -2.10 4.46 -6.96
CA GLN A 107 -2.69 4.38 -5.62
C GLN A 107 -2.60 2.97 -5.05
N LEU A 108 -2.88 1.95 -5.85
CA LEU A 108 -2.81 0.56 -5.40
C LEU A 108 -1.39 0.19 -4.94
N VAL A 109 -0.39 0.53 -5.74
CA VAL A 109 1.01 0.23 -5.43
C VAL A 109 1.46 0.98 -4.18
N LEU A 110 1.22 2.29 -4.12
CA LEU A 110 1.69 3.15 -3.03
C LEU A 110 0.93 2.92 -1.73
N SER A 111 -0.41 2.80 -1.78
CA SER A 111 -1.26 2.76 -0.59
C SER A 111 -1.60 1.35 -0.11
N ARG A 112 -1.35 0.33 -0.91
CA ARG A 112 -1.70 -1.05 -0.55
C ARG A 112 -0.51 -1.99 -0.55
N ILE A 113 0.31 -1.95 -1.58
CA ILE A 113 1.42 -2.89 -1.71
C ILE A 113 2.62 -2.44 -0.88
N HIS A 114 2.97 -1.15 -0.91
CA HIS A 114 4.07 -0.60 -0.11
C HIS A 114 3.80 -0.62 1.40
N GLU A 115 2.55 -0.59 1.83
CA GLU A 115 2.17 -0.66 3.24
C GLU A 115 2.22 -2.09 3.83
N ILE A 116 2.40 -3.10 2.99
CA ILE A 116 2.51 -4.48 3.47
C ILE A 116 3.85 -4.67 4.18
N ASP A 117 3.78 -5.05 5.46
CA ASP A 117 4.97 -5.36 6.24
C ASP A 117 5.72 -6.55 5.63
N GLY A 118 7.00 -6.36 5.38
CA GLY A 118 7.86 -7.34 4.74
C GLY A 118 8.19 -7.05 3.27
N VAL A 119 7.52 -6.10 2.62
CA VAL A 119 7.90 -5.64 1.29
C VAL A 119 9.13 -4.73 1.39
N SER A 120 10.19 -5.06 0.65
CA SER A 120 11.41 -4.25 0.64
C SER A 120 11.50 -3.32 -0.56
N GLN A 121 11.05 -3.77 -1.73
CA GLN A 121 11.08 -3.02 -2.97
C GLN A 121 10.00 -3.52 -3.91
N THR A 122 9.46 -2.63 -4.74
CA THR A 122 8.52 -2.97 -5.81
C THR A 122 8.94 -2.30 -7.11
N ASP A 123 8.87 -3.06 -8.20
CA ASP A 123 9.05 -2.54 -9.56
C ASP A 123 7.76 -2.80 -10.35
N THR A 124 7.18 -1.75 -10.92
CA THR A 124 5.90 -1.84 -11.63
C THR A 124 6.10 -1.66 -13.12
N HIS A 125 5.66 -2.64 -13.90
CA HIS A 125 5.71 -2.64 -15.34
C HIS A 125 4.30 -2.58 -15.93
N LEU A 126 3.93 -1.44 -16.46
CA LEU A 126 2.65 -1.27 -17.13
C LEU A 126 2.70 -1.92 -18.52
N VAL A 127 1.70 -2.73 -18.81
CA VAL A 127 1.54 -3.35 -20.13
C VAL A 127 0.85 -2.38 -21.07
N TYR A 128 1.52 -1.96 -22.13
CA TYR A 128 0.91 -1.17 -23.18
C TYR A 128 0.62 -2.02 -24.42
N ARG A 129 -0.47 -1.70 -25.11
CA ARG A 129 -0.86 -2.40 -26.31
C ARG A 129 -0.39 -1.61 -27.53
N LEU A 130 0.50 -2.21 -28.31
CA LEU A 130 0.81 -1.67 -29.64
C LEU A 130 -0.39 -1.89 -30.55
N LYS A 131 -0.94 -0.82 -31.11
CA LYS A 131 -1.85 -0.91 -32.24
C LYS A 131 -1.00 -1.27 -33.45
N THR A 132 -0.70 -2.56 -33.61
CA THR A 132 -0.17 -3.04 -34.89
C THR A 132 -1.29 -2.88 -35.90
N GLY A 133 -1.17 -1.84 -36.74
CA GLY A 133 -2.05 -1.71 -37.89
C GLY A 133 -1.98 -3.02 -38.64
N LYS A 134 -3.13 -3.58 -39.01
CA LYS A 134 -3.18 -4.72 -39.91
C LYS A 134 -2.32 -4.36 -41.12
N ALA A 135 -1.22 -5.04 -41.25
CA ALA A 135 -0.50 -5.05 -42.56
C ALA A 135 -1.50 -5.59 -43.59
N LYS A 136 -1.83 -4.75 -44.54
CA LYS A 136 -2.58 -5.17 -45.72
C LYS A 136 -1.77 -6.13 -46.52
#